data_92fa8fc95d688513745f49614ec83cf8
#
_entry.id   92fa8fc95d688513745f49614ec83cf8
#
_cell.length_a   1.000
_cell.length_b   1.000
_cell.length_c   1.000
_cell.angle_alpha   90.00
_cell.angle_beta   90.00
_cell.angle_gamma   90.00
#
_symmetry.space_group_name_H-M   'P 1'
#
loop_
_entity.id
_entity.type
_entity.pdbx_description
1 polymer ?
#
loop_
_entity_poly.entity_id
_entity_poly.type
_entity_poly.pdbx_seq_one_letter_code
_entity_poly.pdbx_strand_id
1 'polypeptide(L)'
;MHEMKLDPLPFKMIGNGEKTVEMRLFDERRRKIKVGDMIRFENRESGEELLVRVMSCDVFPSFVELYRAYSKESIGYRSDEVASPADMEKYYSPEDIEKYGAFAIGIELIK
;
A
#
# COMPACT_ATOMS: atom_id res chain seq x y z
N MET A 1 13.35 4.96 9.73
CA MET A 1 11.93 4.58 9.78
C MET A 1 11.12 5.46 8.85
N HIS A 2 10.22 4.87 8.07
CA HIS A 2 9.34 5.61 7.18
C HIS A 2 8.04 5.92 7.89
N GLU A 3 7.40 7.01 7.52
CA GLU A 3 6.10 7.41 8.07
C GLU A 3 5.12 7.64 6.94
N MET A 4 3.92 7.09 7.07
CA MET A 4 2.84 7.21 6.08
C MET A 4 1.51 7.36 6.78
N LYS A 5 0.56 8.00 6.10
CA LYS A 5 -0.80 8.16 6.61
C LYS A 5 -1.75 7.26 5.84
N LEU A 6 -2.76 6.77 6.54
CA LEU A 6 -3.81 5.92 5.98
C LEU A 6 -5.18 6.44 6.36
N ASP A 7 -6.13 6.23 5.47
CA ASP A 7 -7.54 6.41 5.81
C ASP A 7 -7.98 5.33 6.81
N PRO A 8 -9.07 5.55 7.55
CA PRO A 8 -9.48 4.62 8.61
C PRO A 8 -9.66 3.17 8.19
N LEU A 9 -10.24 2.91 7.02
CA LEU A 9 -10.51 1.53 6.59
C LEU A 9 -9.22 0.76 6.29
N PRO A 10 -8.30 1.25 5.42
CA PRO A 10 -7.02 0.55 5.23
C PRO A 10 -6.22 0.42 6.53
N PHE A 11 -6.27 1.40 7.42
CA PHE A 11 -5.62 1.31 8.72
C PHE A 11 -6.15 0.11 9.53
N LYS A 12 -7.46 -0.02 9.60
CA LYS A 12 -8.11 -1.13 10.29
C LYS A 12 -7.75 -2.49 9.67
N MET A 13 -7.75 -2.56 8.34
CA MET A 13 -7.48 -3.81 7.63
C MET A 13 -6.02 -4.27 7.78
N ILE A 14 -5.09 -3.35 7.86
CA ILE A 14 -3.70 -3.70 8.18
C ILE A 14 -3.61 -4.16 9.64
N GLY A 15 -4.27 -3.46 10.54
CA GLY A 15 -4.25 -3.78 11.96
C GLY A 15 -4.84 -5.14 12.31
N ASN A 16 -5.79 -5.64 11.53
CA ASN A 16 -6.41 -6.95 11.76
C ASN A 16 -5.83 -8.06 10.87
N GLY A 17 -4.82 -7.74 10.04
CA GLY A 17 -4.15 -8.73 9.22
C GLY A 17 -4.81 -9.03 7.88
N GLU A 18 -5.91 -8.40 7.54
CA GLU A 18 -6.60 -8.62 6.26
C GLU A 18 -5.82 -8.06 5.08
N LYS A 19 -5.26 -6.84 5.24
CA LYS A 19 -4.44 -6.20 4.22
C LYS A 19 -2.97 -6.39 4.55
N THR A 20 -2.24 -7.06 3.65
CA THR A 20 -0.82 -7.38 3.84
C THR A 20 0.09 -6.74 2.81
N VAL A 21 -0.48 -6.03 1.83
CA VAL A 21 0.29 -5.32 0.80
C VAL A 21 -0.23 -3.89 0.70
N GLU A 22 0.66 -2.94 0.95
CA GLU A 22 0.36 -1.53 0.77
C GLU A 22 0.75 -1.13 -0.65
N MET A 23 -0.08 -0.31 -1.29
CA MET A 23 0.15 0.15 -2.65
C MET A 23 0.45 1.64 -2.65
N ARG A 24 1.55 2.02 -3.26
CA ARG A 24 1.97 3.42 -3.40
C ARG A 24 2.54 3.67 -4.79
N LEU A 25 2.63 4.94 -5.16
CA LEU A 25 3.40 5.34 -6.34
C LEU A 25 4.87 5.11 -6.05
N PHE A 26 5.64 4.62 -7.03
CA PHE A 26 7.06 4.39 -6.86
C PHE A 26 7.87 5.67 -7.15
N ASP A 27 7.54 6.72 -6.42
CA ASP A 27 8.20 8.02 -6.53
C ASP A 27 9.52 8.05 -5.76
N GLU A 28 10.21 9.17 -5.80
CA GLU A 28 11.52 9.33 -5.17
C GLU A 28 11.50 9.03 -3.67
N ARG A 29 10.42 9.40 -2.99
CA ARG A 29 10.29 9.16 -1.56
C ARG A 29 10.16 7.68 -1.24
N ARG A 30 9.35 6.95 -2.01
CA ARG A 30 9.10 5.52 -1.77
C ARG A 30 10.24 4.62 -2.24
N ARG A 31 11.07 5.09 -3.17
CA ARG A 31 12.26 4.35 -3.63
C ARG A 31 13.25 4.06 -2.51
N LYS A 32 13.18 4.80 -1.43
CA LYS A 32 14.06 4.60 -0.27
C LYS A 32 13.64 3.44 0.63
N ILE A 33 12.45 2.90 0.43
CA ILE A 33 11.93 1.80 1.24
C ILE A 33 12.56 0.49 0.78
N LYS A 34 13.09 -0.27 1.73
CA LYS A 34 13.77 -1.55 1.48
C LYS A 34 13.24 -2.63 2.41
N VAL A 35 13.38 -3.88 1.98
CA VAL A 35 13.05 -5.05 2.81
C VAL A 35 13.80 -4.96 4.13
N GLY A 36 13.09 -5.19 5.22
CA GLY A 36 13.62 -5.07 6.58
C GLY A 36 13.38 -3.71 7.23
N ASP A 37 13.04 -2.71 6.44
CA ASP A 37 12.71 -1.38 6.99
C ASP A 37 11.40 -1.43 7.79
N MET A 38 11.22 -0.44 8.66
CA MET A 38 10.00 -0.27 9.43
C MET A 38 9.21 0.90 8.88
N ILE A 39 7.88 0.77 8.88
CA ILE A 39 6.96 1.84 8.52
C ILE A 39 6.01 2.07 9.68
N ARG A 40 5.85 3.34 10.06
CA ARG A 40 4.82 3.76 11.01
C ARG A 40 3.65 4.33 10.21
N PHE A 41 2.50 3.70 10.32
CA PHE A 41 1.26 4.20 9.72
C PHE A 41 0.46 4.97 10.76
N GLU A 42 -0.05 6.12 10.35
CA GLU A 42 -0.93 6.92 11.19
C GLU A 42 -2.33 6.96 10.56
N ASN A 43 -3.35 6.69 11.36
CA ASN A 43 -4.74 6.87 10.96
C ASN A 43 -5.01 8.37 10.85
N ARG A 44 -5.38 8.83 9.65
CA ARG A 44 -5.60 10.27 9.38
C ARG A 44 -6.67 10.89 10.27
N GLU A 45 -7.61 10.08 10.72
CA GLU A 45 -8.77 10.56 11.46
C GLU A 45 -8.55 10.52 12.96
N SER A 46 -8.04 9.39 13.48
CA SER A 46 -7.90 9.18 14.93
C SER A 46 -6.52 9.53 15.46
N GLY A 47 -5.50 9.57 14.62
CA GLY A 47 -4.12 9.74 15.05
C GLY A 47 -3.48 8.47 15.61
N GLU A 48 -4.22 7.36 15.64
CA GLU A 48 -3.66 6.08 16.08
C GLU A 48 -2.55 5.62 15.14
N GLU A 49 -1.61 4.84 15.65
CA GLU A 49 -0.44 4.39 14.91
C GLU A 49 -0.32 2.87 14.88
N LEU A 50 0.21 2.36 13.78
CA LEU A 50 0.61 0.96 13.61
C LEU A 50 2.06 0.91 13.17
N LEU A 51 2.78 -0.09 13.63
CA LEU A 51 4.16 -0.34 13.20
C LEU A 51 4.22 -1.64 12.41
N VAL A 52 4.79 -1.58 11.21
CA VAL A 52 4.94 -2.74 10.34
C VAL A 52 6.39 -2.89 9.89
N ARG A 53 6.76 -4.12 9.53
CA ARG A 53 8.04 -4.42 8.89
C ARG A 53 7.81 -4.66 7.42
N VAL A 54 8.69 -4.13 6.58
CA VAL A 54 8.69 -4.36 5.13
C VAL A 54 9.24 -5.74 4.84
N MET A 55 8.41 -6.60 4.25
CA MET A 55 8.76 -7.98 3.93
C MET A 55 9.12 -8.15 2.46
N SER A 56 8.55 -7.34 1.57
CA SER A 56 8.82 -7.40 0.14
C SER A 56 8.62 -6.04 -0.51
N CYS A 57 9.31 -5.81 -1.62
CA CYS A 57 9.21 -4.58 -2.41
C CYS A 57 9.18 -4.98 -3.88
N ASP A 58 8.05 -4.79 -4.55
CA ASP A 58 7.87 -5.11 -5.95
C ASP A 58 7.39 -3.91 -6.73
N VAL A 59 8.01 -3.65 -7.87
CA VAL A 59 7.71 -2.50 -8.73
C VAL A 59 7.06 -2.99 -10.01
N PHE A 60 5.99 -2.32 -10.43
CA PHE A 60 5.25 -2.64 -11.64
C PHE A 60 5.14 -1.39 -12.53
N PRO A 61 5.02 -1.55 -13.86
CA PRO A 61 4.85 -0.41 -14.75
C PRO A 61 3.58 0.39 -14.46
N SER A 62 2.53 -0.28 -13.97
CA SER A 62 1.27 0.37 -13.59
C SER A 62 0.54 -0.47 -12.56
N PHE A 63 -0.56 0.07 -12.02
CA PHE A 63 -1.39 -0.69 -11.08
C PHE A 63 -2.14 -1.86 -11.75
N VAL A 64 -2.30 -1.85 -13.07
CA VAL A 64 -2.90 -2.99 -13.78
C VAL A 64 -2.10 -4.26 -13.54
N GLU A 65 -0.78 -4.21 -13.73
CA GLU A 65 0.10 -5.36 -13.51
C GLU A 65 0.17 -5.72 -12.03
N LEU A 66 0.20 -4.73 -11.16
CA LEU A 66 0.21 -4.97 -9.71
C LEU A 66 -1.04 -5.72 -9.27
N TYR A 67 -2.21 -5.31 -9.73
CA TYR A 67 -3.49 -5.95 -9.38
C TYR A 67 -3.57 -7.39 -9.87
N ARG A 68 -2.87 -7.72 -10.95
CA ARG A 68 -2.80 -9.11 -11.45
C ARG A 68 -1.91 -9.99 -10.60
N ALA A 69 -0.93 -9.42 -9.92
CA ALA A 69 0.07 -10.17 -9.16
C ALA A 69 -0.39 -10.56 -7.75
N TYR A 70 -1.40 -9.88 -7.22
CA TYR A 70 -1.85 -10.09 -5.83
C TYR A 70 -3.34 -10.36 -5.76
N SER A 71 -3.74 -11.14 -4.75
CA SER A 71 -5.16 -11.30 -4.46
C SER A 71 -5.76 -9.95 -4.05
N LYS A 72 -7.02 -9.72 -4.39
CA LYS A 72 -7.66 -8.45 -4.05
C LYS A 72 -7.72 -8.21 -2.54
N GLU A 73 -7.87 -9.26 -1.76
CA GLU A 73 -7.92 -9.15 -0.30
C GLU A 73 -6.57 -8.66 0.25
N SER A 74 -5.46 -9.17 -0.27
CA SER A 74 -4.14 -8.78 0.21
C SER A 74 -3.85 -7.28 0.01
N ILE A 75 -4.41 -6.68 -1.03
CA ILE A 75 -4.21 -5.26 -1.34
C ILE A 75 -5.32 -4.36 -0.78
N GLY A 76 -6.27 -4.92 -0.03
CA GLY A 76 -7.20 -4.13 0.75
C GLY A 76 -8.64 -4.11 0.29
N TYR A 77 -9.04 -5.00 -0.60
CA TYR A 77 -10.45 -5.17 -0.99
C TYR A 77 -11.10 -6.25 -0.15
N ARG A 78 -12.39 -6.10 0.10
CA ARG A 78 -13.19 -7.14 0.76
C ARG A 78 -13.62 -8.17 -0.29
N SER A 79 -14.00 -9.36 0.16
CA SER A 79 -14.36 -10.47 -0.73
C SER A 79 -15.57 -10.15 -1.63
N ASP A 80 -16.47 -9.28 -1.17
CA ASP A 80 -17.67 -8.86 -1.90
C ASP A 80 -17.43 -7.64 -2.82
N GLU A 81 -16.21 -7.07 -2.80
CA GLU A 81 -15.87 -5.93 -3.63
C GLU A 81 -15.23 -6.37 -4.95
N VAL A 82 -15.42 -5.56 -5.98
CA VAL A 82 -14.74 -5.74 -7.26
C VAL A 82 -13.48 -4.86 -7.26
N ALA A 83 -12.32 -5.51 -7.38
CA ALA A 83 -11.06 -4.80 -7.47
C ALA A 83 -10.89 -4.18 -8.86
N SER A 84 -10.53 -2.91 -8.90
CA SER A 84 -10.27 -2.18 -10.15
C SER A 84 -9.03 -1.30 -9.99
N PRO A 85 -8.03 -1.45 -10.88
CA PRO A 85 -6.86 -0.58 -10.87
C PRO A 85 -7.19 0.91 -11.00
N ALA A 86 -8.32 1.23 -11.66
CA ALA A 86 -8.78 2.61 -11.79
C ALA A 86 -9.10 3.26 -10.44
N ASP A 87 -9.35 2.49 -9.40
CA ASP A 87 -9.57 3.02 -8.05
C ASP A 87 -8.36 3.81 -7.55
N MET A 88 -7.15 3.48 -8.03
CA MET A 88 -5.94 4.17 -7.63
C MET A 88 -5.83 5.58 -8.23
N GLU A 89 -6.64 5.90 -9.22
CA GLU A 89 -6.66 7.23 -9.83
C GLU A 89 -7.27 8.29 -8.90
N LYS A 90 -7.90 7.86 -7.81
CA LYS A 90 -8.34 8.77 -6.73
C LYS A 90 -7.15 9.39 -6.00
N TYR A 91 -6.01 8.71 -6.02
CA TYR A 91 -4.81 9.09 -5.26
C TYR A 91 -3.71 9.63 -6.16
N TYR A 92 -3.59 9.11 -7.37
CA TYR A 92 -2.49 9.43 -8.28
C TYR A 92 -3.01 9.68 -9.68
N SER A 93 -2.48 10.69 -10.37
CA SER A 93 -2.86 10.96 -11.75
C SER A 93 -2.32 9.88 -12.70
N PRO A 94 -2.99 9.63 -13.84
CA PRO A 94 -2.46 8.70 -14.85
C PRO A 94 -1.04 9.06 -15.30
N GLU A 95 -0.73 10.35 -15.40
CA GLU A 95 0.60 10.83 -15.80
C GLU A 95 1.66 10.43 -14.78
N ASP A 96 1.37 10.56 -13.49
CA ASP A 96 2.30 10.19 -12.43
C ASP A 96 2.49 8.68 -12.36
N ILE A 97 1.42 7.91 -12.56
CA ILE A 97 1.50 6.45 -12.58
C ILE A 97 2.41 6.01 -13.72
N GLU A 98 2.26 6.59 -14.92
CA GLU A 98 3.11 6.27 -16.06
C GLU A 98 4.57 6.66 -15.80
N LYS A 99 4.79 7.81 -15.17
CA LYS A 99 6.14 8.32 -14.90
C LYS A 99 6.89 7.51 -13.85
N TYR A 100 6.23 7.15 -12.76
CA TYR A 100 6.89 6.56 -11.59
C TYR A 100 6.65 5.06 -11.43
N GLY A 101 5.54 4.55 -11.92
CA GLY A 101 5.15 3.15 -11.73
C GLY A 101 4.45 2.91 -10.39
N ALA A 102 4.01 1.68 -10.22
CA ALA A 102 3.27 1.22 -9.04
C ALA A 102 4.17 0.41 -8.13
N PHE A 103 4.04 0.62 -6.82
CA PHE A 103 4.89 -0.02 -5.81
C PHE A 103 4.03 -0.84 -4.86
N ALA A 104 4.36 -2.12 -4.76
CA ALA A 104 3.71 -3.04 -3.83
C ALA A 104 4.68 -3.32 -2.68
N ILE A 105 4.26 -2.98 -1.48
CA ILE A 105 5.05 -3.16 -0.25
C ILE A 105 4.38 -4.24 0.58
N GLY A 106 4.97 -5.44 0.62
CA GLY A 106 4.52 -6.50 1.51
C GLY A 106 4.89 -6.16 2.94
N ILE A 107 3.93 -6.25 3.86
CA ILE A 107 4.11 -5.80 5.24
C ILE A 107 3.67 -6.85 6.24
N GLU A 108 4.34 -6.85 7.40
CA GLU A 108 3.99 -7.66 8.56
C GLU A 108 3.75 -6.74 9.75
N LEU A 109 2.61 -6.90 10.40
CA LEU A 109 2.27 -6.10 11.56
C LEU A 109 3.18 -6.46 12.74
N ILE A 110 3.79 -5.45 13.36
CA ILE A 110 4.62 -5.61 14.56
C ILE A 110 3.84 -5.15 15.79
N LYS A 111 3.15 -4.04 15.65
CA LYS A 111 2.33 -3.47 16.75
C LYS A 111 1.10 -2.75 16.22
#